data_6221bae9e4051fc676bdddde200624d0
#
_entry.id   6221bae9e4051fc676bdddde200624d0
#
_cell.length_a   1.000
_cell.length_b   1.000
_cell.length_c   1.000
_cell.angle_alpha   90.00
_cell.angle_beta   90.00
_cell.angle_gamma   90.00
#
_symmetry.space_group_name_H-M   'P 1'
#
loop_
_entity.id
_entity.type
_entity.pdbx_description
1 polymer ?
#
loop_
_entity_poly.entity_id
_entity_poly.type
_entity_poly.pdbx_seq_one_letter_code
_entity_poly.pdbx_strand_id
1 'polypeptide(L)'
;MNMNPILRTKAALTALIWSLTSLLGWKASLTLVWVIAMALDYLSGTFAAMKNRAWCSETARQGLWHKAGMILVVLVAALTDGVIYLVGQRLGMGISYSGLVFPLTLSWYILTEAGSILENCVKLGVKIPSWLTKILKISLKSIDAAGESGADEQEESH
;
A
#
# COMPACT_ATOMS: atom_id res chain seq x y z
N MET A 1 35.92 -13.95 -8.21
CA MET A 1 34.70 -14.68 -7.80
C MET A 1 33.53 -14.11 -8.60
N ASN A 2 33.16 -14.78 -9.71
CA ASN A 2 32.06 -14.30 -10.58
C ASN A 2 30.72 -14.58 -9.93
N MET A 3 30.12 -13.55 -9.33
CA MET A 3 28.75 -13.66 -8.81
C MET A 3 27.78 -13.94 -9.97
N ASN A 4 26.85 -14.88 -9.74
CA ASN A 4 25.78 -15.24 -10.65
C ASN A 4 25.00 -13.95 -11.09
N PRO A 5 24.71 -13.75 -12.38
CA PRO A 5 24.01 -12.55 -12.87
C PRO A 5 22.68 -12.28 -12.14
N ILE A 6 21.95 -13.34 -11.76
CA ILE A 6 20.72 -13.22 -10.96
C ILE A 6 20.99 -12.65 -9.56
N LEU A 7 22.13 -13.01 -8.95
CA LEU A 7 22.50 -12.49 -7.63
C LEU A 7 22.93 -11.02 -7.72
N ARG A 8 23.56 -10.62 -8.81
CA ARG A 8 23.95 -9.22 -9.08
C ARG A 8 22.72 -8.34 -9.26
N THR A 9 21.72 -8.78 -10.02
CA THR A 9 20.45 -8.02 -10.22
C THR A 9 19.66 -7.90 -8.92
N LYS A 10 19.57 -8.98 -8.13
CA LYS A 10 18.93 -8.92 -6.80
C LYS A 10 19.65 -7.93 -5.88
N ALA A 11 20.97 -8.01 -5.80
CA ALA A 11 21.79 -7.12 -4.97
C ALA A 11 21.65 -5.64 -5.42
N ALA A 12 21.63 -5.38 -6.73
CA ALA A 12 21.45 -4.03 -7.27
C ALA A 12 20.05 -3.47 -6.94
N LEU A 13 18.99 -4.29 -7.08
CA LEU A 13 17.63 -3.89 -6.72
C LEU A 13 17.51 -3.62 -5.21
N THR A 14 18.09 -4.49 -4.39
CA THR A 14 18.09 -4.29 -2.92
C THR A 14 18.85 -3.01 -2.55
N ALA A 15 20.02 -2.77 -3.13
CA ALA A 15 20.80 -1.56 -2.88
C ALA A 15 20.06 -0.30 -3.34
N LEU A 16 19.35 -0.34 -4.47
CA LEU A 16 18.52 0.76 -4.95
C LEU A 16 17.37 1.08 -3.99
N ILE A 17 16.65 0.05 -3.50
CA ILE A 17 15.58 0.22 -2.53
C ILE A 17 16.12 0.81 -1.23
N TRP A 18 17.23 0.29 -0.70
CA TRP A 18 17.88 0.81 0.50
C TRP A 18 18.36 2.26 0.32
N SER A 19 18.93 2.60 -0.82
CA SER A 19 19.37 3.97 -1.14
C SER A 19 18.17 4.92 -1.19
N LEU A 20 17.09 4.54 -1.85
CA LEU A 20 15.84 5.31 -1.88
C LEU A 20 15.23 5.48 -0.48
N THR A 21 15.24 4.41 0.34
CA THR A 21 14.72 4.45 1.71
C THR A 21 15.53 5.40 2.60
N SER A 22 16.86 5.39 2.46
CA SER A 22 17.73 6.28 3.25
C SER A 22 17.61 7.75 2.85
N LEU A 23 17.35 8.04 1.56
CA LEU A 23 17.19 9.39 1.06
C LEU A 23 15.80 9.99 1.33
N LEU A 24 14.75 9.19 1.17
CA LEU A 24 13.36 9.65 1.20
C LEU A 24 12.64 9.37 2.53
N GLY A 25 13.25 8.58 3.40
CA GLY A 25 12.64 8.11 4.64
C GLY A 25 11.59 7.00 4.43
N TRP A 26 11.22 6.34 5.51
CA TRP A 26 10.37 5.14 5.47
C TRP A 26 8.96 5.39 4.90
N LYS A 27 8.37 6.57 5.11
CA LYS A 27 7.05 6.94 4.56
C LYS A 27 7.06 7.01 3.04
N ALA A 28 8.10 7.57 2.46
CA ALA A 28 8.24 7.63 1.00
C ALA A 28 8.51 6.25 0.38
N SER A 29 9.22 5.38 1.09
CA SER A 29 9.40 3.98 0.66
C SER A 29 8.07 3.23 0.64
N LEU A 30 7.23 3.43 1.65
CA LEU A 30 5.90 2.85 1.70
C LEU A 30 5.02 3.35 0.54
N THR A 31 5.10 4.65 0.22
CA THR A 31 4.42 5.24 -0.95
C THR A 31 4.90 4.61 -2.25
N LEU A 32 6.20 4.39 -2.40
CA LEU A 32 6.75 3.74 -3.59
C LEU A 32 6.25 2.29 -3.72
N VAL A 33 6.23 1.52 -2.63
CA VAL A 33 5.67 0.16 -2.61
C VAL A 33 4.20 0.17 -3.05
N TRP A 34 3.42 1.12 -2.56
CA TRP A 34 2.02 1.27 -2.96
C TRP A 34 1.86 1.57 -4.46
N VAL A 35 2.63 2.52 -5.00
CA VAL A 35 2.61 2.84 -6.44
C VAL A 35 2.96 1.62 -7.29
N ILE A 36 3.97 0.84 -6.87
CA ILE A 36 4.33 -0.42 -7.54
C ILE A 36 3.18 -1.44 -7.45
N ALA A 37 2.55 -1.59 -6.28
CA ALA A 37 1.42 -2.49 -6.10
C ALA A 37 0.24 -2.11 -7.02
N MET A 38 -0.12 -0.83 -7.11
CA MET A 38 -1.15 -0.34 -8.03
C MET A 38 -0.82 -0.64 -9.51
N ALA A 39 0.44 -0.47 -9.91
CA ALA A 39 0.88 -0.78 -11.27
C ALA A 39 0.79 -2.28 -11.55
N LEU A 40 1.23 -3.13 -10.63
CA LEU A 40 1.16 -4.58 -10.75
C LEU A 40 -0.28 -5.10 -10.79
N ASP A 41 -1.18 -4.53 -9.96
CA ASP A 41 -2.60 -4.87 -9.99
C ASP A 41 -3.22 -4.51 -11.35
N TYR A 42 -2.96 -3.31 -11.86
CA TYR A 42 -3.46 -2.88 -13.16
C TYR A 42 -2.96 -3.80 -14.30
N LEU A 43 -1.68 -4.15 -14.29
CA LEU A 43 -1.07 -5.04 -15.29
C LEU A 43 -1.65 -6.46 -15.18
N SER A 44 -1.71 -7.04 -13.98
CA SER A 44 -2.23 -8.37 -13.76
C SER A 44 -3.73 -8.48 -14.12
N GLY A 45 -4.51 -7.44 -13.78
CA GLY A 45 -5.91 -7.34 -14.16
C GLY A 45 -6.12 -7.26 -15.67
N THR A 46 -5.29 -6.47 -16.36
CA THR A 46 -5.31 -6.39 -17.83
C THR A 46 -4.99 -7.73 -18.47
N PHE A 47 -3.94 -8.41 -18.02
CA PHE A 47 -3.61 -9.76 -18.54
C PHE A 47 -4.72 -10.79 -18.27
N ALA A 48 -5.32 -10.75 -17.08
CA ALA A 48 -6.44 -11.63 -16.75
C ALA A 48 -7.66 -11.38 -17.63
N ALA A 49 -7.99 -10.11 -17.89
CA ALA A 49 -9.09 -9.72 -18.78
C ALA A 49 -8.82 -10.14 -20.23
N MET A 50 -7.60 -9.92 -20.73
CA MET A 50 -7.21 -10.35 -22.08
C MET A 50 -7.30 -11.87 -22.25
N LYS A 51 -6.77 -12.64 -21.29
CA LYS A 51 -6.83 -14.10 -21.32
C LYS A 51 -8.27 -14.62 -21.37
N ASN A 52 -9.17 -14.01 -20.61
CA ASN A 52 -10.56 -14.41 -20.51
C ASN A 52 -11.46 -13.79 -21.59
N ARG A 53 -10.88 -13.10 -22.58
CA ARG A 53 -11.60 -12.36 -23.64
C ARG A 53 -12.67 -11.39 -23.13
N ALA A 54 -12.47 -10.90 -21.89
CA ALA A 54 -13.37 -9.97 -21.21
C ALA A 54 -12.80 -8.55 -21.17
N TRP A 55 -11.75 -8.26 -21.94
CA TRP A 55 -11.16 -6.93 -21.96
C TRP A 55 -12.10 -5.95 -22.67
N CYS A 56 -12.53 -4.93 -21.94
CA CYS A 56 -13.23 -3.79 -22.52
C CYS A 56 -12.70 -2.48 -21.94
N SER A 57 -12.73 -1.43 -22.74
CA SER A 57 -12.22 -0.11 -22.36
C SER A 57 -12.99 0.52 -21.17
N GLU A 58 -14.25 0.15 -21.00
CA GLU A 58 -15.08 0.61 -19.89
C GLU A 58 -14.60 0.08 -18.54
N THR A 59 -14.34 -1.23 -18.44
CA THR A 59 -13.80 -1.86 -17.23
C THR A 59 -12.41 -1.31 -16.89
N ALA A 60 -11.56 -1.10 -17.89
CA ALA A 60 -10.24 -0.50 -17.69
C ALA A 60 -10.34 0.93 -17.13
N ARG A 61 -11.27 1.74 -17.66
CA ARG A 61 -11.54 3.10 -17.18
C ARG A 61 -12.09 3.12 -15.76
N GLN A 62 -13.01 2.21 -15.42
CA GLN A 62 -13.55 2.10 -14.07
C GLN A 62 -12.47 1.74 -13.04
N GLY A 63 -11.55 0.83 -13.37
CA GLY A 63 -10.38 0.54 -12.54
C GLY A 63 -9.48 1.76 -12.31
N LEU A 64 -9.31 2.61 -13.32
CA LEU A 64 -8.53 3.84 -13.20
C LEU A 64 -9.20 4.86 -12.28
N TRP A 65 -10.52 5.04 -12.36
CA TRP A 65 -11.27 5.90 -11.44
C TRP A 65 -11.18 5.44 -9.99
N HIS A 66 -11.25 4.13 -9.76
CA HIS A 66 -11.06 3.56 -8.43
C HIS A 66 -9.67 3.91 -7.86
N LYS A 67 -8.62 3.75 -8.65
CA LYS A 67 -7.25 4.12 -8.23
C LYS A 67 -7.08 5.64 -8.01
N ALA A 68 -7.75 6.47 -8.79
CA ALA A 68 -7.79 7.91 -8.54
C ALA A 68 -8.45 8.23 -7.19
N GLY A 69 -9.54 7.53 -6.84
CA GLY A 69 -10.17 7.63 -5.52
C GLY A 69 -9.24 7.24 -4.38
N MET A 70 -8.49 6.15 -4.52
CA MET A 70 -7.49 5.73 -3.53
C MET A 70 -6.41 6.80 -3.29
N ILE A 71 -5.94 7.46 -4.36
CA ILE A 71 -4.97 8.56 -4.26
C ILE A 71 -5.56 9.72 -3.43
N LEU A 72 -6.81 10.08 -3.66
CA LEU A 72 -7.48 11.14 -2.89
C LEU A 72 -7.57 10.76 -1.39
N VAL A 73 -7.92 9.53 -1.05
CA VAL A 73 -7.99 9.09 0.35
C VAL A 73 -6.61 9.15 1.01
N VAL A 74 -5.55 8.73 0.31
CA VAL A 74 -4.16 8.82 0.82
C VAL A 74 -3.74 10.28 1.03
N LEU A 75 -4.14 11.19 0.15
CA LEU A 75 -3.90 12.63 0.32
C LEU A 75 -4.64 13.18 1.55
N VAL A 76 -5.90 12.79 1.76
CA VAL A 76 -6.65 13.17 2.97
C VAL A 76 -5.97 12.64 4.23
N ALA A 77 -5.50 11.38 4.24
CA ALA A 77 -4.76 10.82 5.35
C ALA A 77 -3.47 11.61 5.66
N ALA A 78 -2.72 12.02 4.62
CA ALA A 78 -1.54 12.85 4.78
C ALA A 78 -1.87 14.25 5.31
N LEU A 79 -2.95 14.86 4.85
CA LEU A 79 -3.43 16.15 5.34
C LEU A 79 -3.88 16.06 6.81
N THR A 80 -4.57 14.98 7.18
CA THR A 80 -4.99 14.72 8.56
C THR A 80 -3.77 14.64 9.49
N ASP A 81 -2.75 13.86 9.13
CA ASP A 81 -1.50 13.80 9.89
C ASP A 81 -0.85 15.19 10.02
N GLY A 82 -0.85 15.96 8.93
CA GLY A 82 -0.30 17.33 8.93
C GLY A 82 -1.06 18.27 9.85
N VAL A 83 -2.38 18.24 9.84
CA VAL A 83 -3.24 19.07 10.71
C VAL A 83 -3.02 18.72 12.18
N ILE A 84 -3.06 17.41 12.54
CA ILE A 84 -2.85 16.95 13.90
C ILE A 84 -1.46 17.41 14.41
N TYR A 85 -0.44 17.27 13.60
CA TYR A 85 0.91 17.73 13.94
C TYR A 85 0.97 19.25 14.19
N LEU A 86 0.41 20.05 13.28
CA LEU A 86 0.44 21.51 13.38
C LEU A 86 -0.35 22.03 14.59
N VAL A 87 -1.53 21.47 14.84
CA VAL A 87 -2.37 21.85 15.97
C VAL A 87 -1.71 21.45 17.29
N GLY A 88 -1.19 20.22 17.38
CA GLY A 88 -0.49 19.74 18.58
C GLY A 88 0.71 20.61 18.94
N GLN A 89 1.50 21.05 17.95
CA GLN A 89 2.62 21.97 18.14
C GLN A 89 2.15 23.36 18.64
N ARG A 90 1.06 23.89 18.09
CA ARG A 90 0.53 25.21 18.47
C ARG A 90 -0.09 25.25 19.85
N LEU A 91 -0.73 24.20 20.27
CA LEU A 91 -1.37 24.11 21.60
C LEU A 91 -0.39 23.70 22.71
N GLY A 92 0.86 23.43 22.40
CA GLY A 92 1.87 23.03 23.37
C GLY A 92 1.54 21.70 24.08
N MET A 93 0.75 20.83 23.43
CA MET A 93 0.26 19.59 24.02
C MET A 93 1.38 18.55 24.25
N GLY A 94 2.62 18.84 23.87
CA GLY A 94 3.76 17.92 24.03
C GLY A 94 3.58 16.58 23.30
N ILE A 95 2.58 16.48 22.43
CA ILE A 95 2.24 15.25 21.70
C ILE A 95 3.34 14.98 20.67
N SER A 96 4.10 13.92 20.90
CA SER A 96 5.04 13.39 19.91
C SER A 96 4.24 12.61 18.86
N TYR A 97 3.43 13.30 18.05
CA TYR A 97 2.65 12.68 17.00
C TYR A 97 3.56 12.29 15.82
N SER A 98 3.72 11.01 15.60
CA SER A 98 4.59 10.46 14.52
C SER A 98 3.90 10.38 13.15
N GLY A 99 2.62 10.79 13.05
CA GLY A 99 1.80 10.67 11.82
C GLY A 99 1.45 9.22 11.54
N LEU A 100 0.36 8.73 12.11
CA LEU A 100 -0.08 7.34 12.04
C LEU A 100 -1.11 7.09 10.94
N VAL A 101 -1.95 8.08 10.62
CA VAL A 101 -3.08 7.94 9.68
C VAL A 101 -2.58 7.62 8.28
N PHE A 102 -1.61 8.36 7.77
CA PHE A 102 -1.04 8.16 6.45
C PHE A 102 -0.41 6.76 6.26
N PRO A 103 0.51 6.29 7.14
CA PRO A 103 1.12 4.97 6.95
C PRO A 103 0.15 3.81 7.15
N LEU A 104 -0.84 3.91 8.03
CA LEU A 104 -1.88 2.89 8.16
C LEU A 104 -2.73 2.81 6.90
N THR A 105 -3.18 3.95 6.37
CA THR A 105 -3.95 4.02 5.12
C THR A 105 -3.16 3.42 3.95
N LEU A 106 -1.88 3.78 3.80
CA LEU A 106 -1.03 3.19 2.77
C LEU A 106 -0.86 1.68 2.93
N SER A 107 -0.62 1.20 4.14
CA SER A 107 -0.45 -0.22 4.42
C SER A 107 -1.72 -0.99 4.09
N TRP A 108 -2.88 -0.44 4.43
CA TRP A 108 -4.17 -1.02 4.10
C TRP A 108 -4.36 -1.16 2.57
N TYR A 109 -4.07 -0.09 1.82
CA TYR A 109 -4.17 -0.13 0.36
C TYR A 109 -3.15 -1.07 -0.28
N ILE A 110 -1.90 -1.13 0.21
CA ILE A 110 -0.88 -2.07 -0.28
C ILE A 110 -1.38 -3.51 -0.16
N LEU A 111 -1.96 -3.89 0.98
CA LEU A 111 -2.48 -5.23 1.21
C LEU A 111 -3.73 -5.51 0.36
N THR A 112 -4.57 -4.51 0.15
CA THR A 112 -5.74 -4.62 -0.74
C THR A 112 -5.30 -4.85 -2.19
N GLU A 113 -4.33 -4.07 -2.69
CA GLU A 113 -3.76 -4.27 -4.04
C GLU A 113 -3.10 -5.65 -4.16
N ALA A 114 -2.36 -6.10 -3.13
CA ALA A 114 -1.78 -7.44 -3.11
C ALA A 114 -2.86 -8.54 -3.20
N GLY A 115 -3.99 -8.36 -2.53
CA GLY A 115 -5.15 -9.25 -2.65
C GLY A 115 -5.69 -9.30 -4.08
N SER A 116 -5.90 -8.15 -4.69
CA SER A 116 -6.36 -8.03 -6.08
C SER A 116 -5.39 -8.68 -7.07
N ILE A 117 -4.08 -8.49 -6.90
CA ILE A 117 -3.05 -9.15 -7.70
C ILE A 117 -3.17 -10.68 -7.60
N LEU A 118 -3.34 -11.21 -6.38
CA LEU A 118 -3.51 -12.66 -6.20
C LEU A 118 -4.79 -13.18 -6.88
N GLU A 119 -5.91 -12.45 -6.78
CA GLU A 119 -7.14 -12.80 -7.50
C GLU A 119 -6.94 -12.80 -9.02
N ASN A 120 -6.24 -11.84 -9.55
CA ASN A 120 -5.88 -11.78 -10.97
C ASN A 120 -4.99 -12.96 -11.37
N CYS A 121 -4.03 -13.36 -10.52
CA CYS A 121 -3.21 -14.55 -10.73
C CYS A 121 -4.06 -15.83 -10.78
N VAL A 122 -5.08 -15.96 -9.92
CA VAL A 122 -6.02 -17.10 -9.99
C VAL A 122 -6.77 -17.11 -11.33
N LYS A 123 -7.27 -15.96 -11.79
CA LYS A 123 -7.90 -15.82 -13.12
C LYS A 123 -6.95 -16.20 -14.26
N LEU A 124 -5.66 -15.97 -14.08
CA LEU A 124 -4.60 -16.42 -15.00
C LEU A 124 -4.29 -17.92 -14.90
N GLY A 125 -4.88 -18.65 -13.94
CA GLY A 125 -4.70 -20.09 -13.74
C GLY A 125 -3.54 -20.45 -12.81
N VAL A 126 -2.98 -19.47 -12.10
CA VAL A 126 -1.92 -19.71 -11.09
C VAL A 126 -2.56 -20.23 -9.81
N LYS A 127 -1.99 -21.31 -9.25
CA LYS A 127 -2.41 -21.81 -7.93
C LYS A 127 -1.77 -21.00 -6.83
N ILE A 128 -2.58 -20.37 -5.99
CA ILE A 128 -2.11 -19.58 -4.84
C ILE A 128 -2.10 -20.44 -3.58
N PRO A 129 -1.02 -20.48 -2.81
CA PRO A 129 -0.99 -21.16 -1.52
C PRO A 129 -2.00 -20.55 -0.54
N SER A 130 -2.81 -21.38 0.09
CA SER A 130 -3.88 -20.91 1.01
C SER A 130 -3.35 -20.13 2.23
N TRP A 131 -2.14 -20.43 2.67
CA TRP A 131 -1.50 -19.71 3.77
C TRP A 131 -1.21 -18.24 3.39
N LEU A 132 -0.91 -17.94 2.13
CA LEU A 132 -0.62 -16.58 1.68
C LEU A 132 -1.87 -15.70 1.73
N THR A 133 -3.01 -16.19 1.24
CA THR A 133 -4.30 -15.48 1.33
C THR A 133 -4.76 -15.32 2.79
N LYS A 134 -4.46 -16.30 3.65
CA LYS A 134 -4.77 -16.22 5.07
C LYS A 134 -3.94 -15.13 5.78
N ILE A 135 -2.64 -15.06 5.51
CA ILE A 135 -1.77 -14.02 6.08
C ILE A 135 -2.27 -12.63 5.65
N LEU A 136 -2.59 -12.42 4.38
CA LEU A 136 -3.11 -11.15 3.88
C LEU A 136 -4.38 -10.70 4.64
N LYS A 137 -5.34 -11.61 4.82
CA LYS A 137 -6.57 -11.33 5.57
C LYS A 137 -6.31 -10.99 7.05
N ILE A 138 -5.36 -11.69 7.69
CA ILE A 138 -4.98 -11.41 9.07
C ILE A 138 -4.32 -10.02 9.17
N SER A 139 -3.42 -9.70 8.24
CA SER A 139 -2.74 -8.40 8.22
C SER A 139 -3.71 -7.23 8.00
N LEU A 140 -4.70 -7.38 7.11
CA LEU A 140 -5.76 -6.38 6.93
C LEU A 140 -6.52 -6.13 8.22
N LYS A 141 -7.01 -7.19 8.88
CA LYS A 141 -7.70 -7.07 10.16
C LYS A 141 -6.86 -6.41 11.25
N SER A 142 -5.54 -6.68 11.28
CA SER A 142 -4.65 -6.06 12.26
C SER A 142 -4.49 -4.56 12.01
N ILE A 143 -4.49 -4.13 10.75
CA ILE A 143 -4.42 -2.71 10.39
C ILE A 143 -5.75 -2.00 10.73
N ASP A 144 -6.89 -2.63 10.44
CA ASP A 144 -8.21 -2.10 10.81
C ASP A 144 -8.29 -1.88 12.33
N ALA A 145 -7.93 -2.90 13.12
CA ALA A 145 -7.92 -2.80 14.58
C ALA A 145 -6.95 -1.72 15.11
N ALA A 146 -5.79 -1.56 14.49
CA ALA A 146 -4.85 -0.50 14.86
C ALA A 146 -5.38 0.90 14.52
N GLY A 147 -6.15 1.04 13.44
CA GLY A 147 -6.82 2.29 13.07
C GLY A 147 -7.94 2.65 14.06
N GLU A 148 -8.76 1.68 14.44
CA GLU A 148 -9.85 1.84 15.42
C GLU A 148 -9.29 2.22 16.80
N SER A 149 -8.30 1.49 17.32
CA SER A 149 -7.69 1.77 18.63
C SER A 149 -7.05 3.17 18.68
N GLY A 150 -6.42 3.62 17.60
CA GLY A 150 -5.83 4.96 17.53
C GLY A 150 -6.89 6.08 17.49
N ALA A 151 -8.12 5.78 17.06
CA ALA A 151 -9.24 6.71 17.10
C ALA A 151 -9.83 6.81 18.52
N ASP A 152 -10.03 5.67 19.19
CA ASP A 152 -10.62 5.60 20.53
C ASP A 152 -9.75 6.28 21.61
N GLU A 153 -8.42 6.11 21.55
CA GLU A 153 -7.48 6.80 22.45
C GLU A 153 -7.54 8.34 22.33
N GLN A 154 -7.98 8.86 21.20
CA GLN A 154 -8.16 10.30 21.02
C GLN A 154 -9.51 10.82 21.53
N GLU A 155 -10.55 10.00 21.59
CA GLU A 155 -11.84 10.37 22.17
C GLU A 155 -11.80 10.38 23.71
N GLU A 156 -11.08 9.46 24.37
CA GLU A 156 -10.95 9.43 25.84
C GLU A 156 -10.07 10.54 26.40
N SER A 157 -9.28 11.24 25.58
CA SER A 157 -8.40 12.34 26.01
C SER A 157 -9.07 13.73 26.05
N HIS A 158 -10.38 13.80 25.76
CA HIS A 158 -11.20 15.01 25.80
C HIS A 158 -12.29 14.90 26.85
#